data_ccd8df4bd12dc41c5c44ba70a77f67fa
#
_entry.id   ccd8df4bd12dc41c5c44ba70a77f67fa
#
_cell.length_a   1.000
_cell.length_b   1.000
_cell.length_c   1.000
_cell.angle_alpha   90.00
_cell.angle_beta   90.00
_cell.angle_gamma   90.00
#
_symmetry.space_group_name_H-M   'P 1'
#
loop_
_entity.id
_entity.type
_entity.pdbx_description
1 polymer ?
#
loop_
_entity_poly.entity_id
_entity_poly.type
_entity_poly.pdbx_seq_one_letter_code
_entity_poly.pdbx_strand_id
1 'polypeptide(L)'
;MTNKMINSAQAPAAVGPYSHSVLAGNTLYISGQLGLDLQSGEMKTTVEEQAKQAFINLGSILKEVEMTYDNVVKTTVFLQHMSDFSKINEIYGNYFSEVLPARSCVEVAKLPKDGLFEIEAVAVKG
;
A
#
# COMPACT_ATOMS: atom_id res chain seq x y z
N MET A 1 -5.94 -23.78 -11.22
CA MET A 1 -6.63 -22.73 -10.47
C MET A 1 -6.35 -21.37 -11.11
N THR A 2 -7.37 -20.56 -11.32
CA THR A 2 -7.24 -19.29 -12.02
C THR A 2 -6.91 -18.17 -11.04
N ASN A 3 -5.92 -17.36 -11.36
CA ASN A 3 -5.65 -16.14 -10.58
C ASN A 3 -6.75 -15.13 -10.82
N LYS A 4 -7.07 -14.34 -9.81
CA LYS A 4 -8.15 -13.36 -9.87
C LYS A 4 -7.63 -11.95 -9.68
N MET A 5 -8.03 -11.05 -10.57
CA MET A 5 -7.80 -9.62 -10.38
C MET A 5 -8.77 -9.11 -9.31
N ILE A 6 -8.25 -8.49 -8.27
CA ILE A 6 -9.06 -7.95 -7.18
C ILE A 6 -8.87 -6.43 -7.16
N ASN A 7 -9.92 -5.71 -7.52
CA ASN A 7 -9.93 -4.25 -7.49
C ASN A 7 -10.94 -3.77 -6.46
N SER A 8 -10.67 -2.60 -5.87
CA SER A 8 -11.55 -2.00 -4.88
C SER A 8 -12.08 -0.66 -5.37
N ALA A 9 -13.39 -0.45 -5.27
CA ALA A 9 -13.99 0.85 -5.53
C ALA A 9 -13.64 1.85 -4.42
N GLN A 10 -13.10 1.37 -3.29
CA GLN A 10 -12.72 2.20 -2.15
C GLN A 10 -11.22 2.56 -2.16
N ALA A 11 -10.52 2.27 -3.25
CA ALA A 11 -9.13 2.70 -3.46
C ALA A 11 -9.05 3.45 -4.78
N PRO A 12 -8.11 4.39 -4.93
CA PRO A 12 -7.97 5.14 -6.18
C PRO A 12 -7.75 4.21 -7.36
N ALA A 13 -8.40 4.51 -8.48
CA ALA A 13 -8.32 3.68 -9.69
C ALA A 13 -6.89 3.55 -10.19
N ALA A 14 -6.57 2.38 -10.75
CA ALA A 14 -5.26 2.16 -11.36
C ALA A 14 -5.08 3.09 -12.57
N VAL A 15 -3.91 3.72 -12.64
CA VAL A 15 -3.58 4.66 -13.72
C VAL A 15 -2.70 3.99 -14.76
N GLY A 16 -3.15 2.88 -15.30
CA GLY A 16 -2.40 2.13 -16.30
C GLY A 16 -2.91 0.70 -16.42
N PRO A 17 -2.23 -0.13 -17.21
CA PRO A 17 -2.69 -1.51 -17.47
C PRO A 17 -2.25 -2.45 -16.33
N TYR A 18 -2.81 -2.23 -15.13
CA TYR A 18 -2.55 -3.12 -13.99
C TYR A 18 -3.76 -3.15 -13.07
N SER A 19 -3.84 -4.17 -12.24
CA SER A 19 -4.89 -4.34 -11.24
C SER A 19 -4.42 -3.80 -9.90
N HIS A 20 -5.34 -3.44 -9.01
CA HIS A 20 -5.00 -3.12 -7.62
C HIS A 20 -4.28 -4.28 -6.96
N SER A 21 -4.72 -5.51 -7.24
CA SER A 21 -4.10 -6.70 -6.68
C SER A 21 -4.50 -7.93 -7.47
N VAL A 22 -3.77 -9.02 -7.24
CA VAL A 22 -4.06 -10.33 -7.85
C VAL A 22 -4.06 -11.37 -6.75
N LEU A 23 -5.15 -12.12 -6.67
CA LEU A 23 -5.26 -13.24 -5.74
C LEU A 23 -4.85 -14.51 -6.45
N ALA A 24 -3.76 -15.13 -5.96
CA ALA A 24 -3.24 -16.39 -6.47
C ALA A 24 -3.32 -17.41 -5.35
N GLY A 25 -4.27 -18.33 -5.42
CA GLY A 25 -4.55 -19.23 -4.31
C GLY A 25 -5.03 -18.44 -3.11
N ASN A 26 -4.29 -18.51 -2.02
CA ASN A 26 -4.58 -17.74 -0.80
C ASN A 26 -3.63 -16.55 -0.60
N THR A 27 -2.85 -16.20 -1.63
CA THR A 27 -1.88 -15.10 -1.57
C THR A 27 -2.36 -13.93 -2.42
N LEU A 28 -2.41 -12.75 -1.82
CA LEU A 28 -2.79 -11.52 -2.50
C LEU A 28 -1.54 -10.67 -2.72
N TYR A 29 -1.26 -10.38 -4.00
CA TYR A 29 -0.17 -9.50 -4.41
C TYR A 29 -0.75 -8.13 -4.69
N ILE A 30 -0.34 -7.12 -3.93
CA ILE A 30 -0.95 -5.79 -3.98
C ILE A 30 0.00 -4.80 -4.62
N SER A 31 -0.48 -4.13 -5.67
CA SER A 31 0.27 -3.09 -6.38
C SER A 31 0.58 -1.91 -5.47
N GLY A 32 1.58 -1.13 -5.83
CA GLY A 32 1.97 0.06 -5.08
C GLY A 32 0.82 1.02 -4.85
N GLN A 33 0.64 1.44 -3.61
CA GLN A 33 -0.40 2.40 -3.21
C GLN A 33 0.26 3.72 -2.81
N LEU A 34 -0.24 4.79 -3.40
CA LEU A 34 0.19 6.15 -3.13
C LEU A 34 -0.83 6.84 -2.23
N GLY A 35 -0.45 7.99 -1.69
CA GLY A 35 -1.33 8.77 -0.84
C GLY A 35 -2.35 9.61 -1.60
N LEU A 36 -3.03 8.99 -2.55
CA LEU A 36 -4.07 9.63 -3.34
C LEU A 36 -5.41 9.55 -2.64
N ASP A 37 -6.09 10.69 -2.56
CA ASP A 37 -7.43 10.76 -1.99
C ASP A 37 -8.43 10.13 -2.96
N LEU A 38 -9.28 9.25 -2.45
CA LEU A 38 -10.26 8.54 -3.28
C LEU A 38 -11.22 9.48 -3.99
N GLN A 39 -11.72 10.49 -3.28
CA GLN A 39 -12.75 11.37 -3.80
C GLN A 39 -12.22 12.44 -4.76
N SER A 40 -11.12 13.09 -4.38
CA SER A 40 -10.55 14.16 -5.18
C SER A 40 -9.58 13.66 -6.25
N GLY A 41 -9.00 12.49 -6.05
CA GLY A 41 -7.95 11.96 -6.92
C GLY A 41 -6.62 12.67 -6.74
N GLU A 42 -6.52 13.56 -5.75
CA GLU A 42 -5.32 14.35 -5.53
C GLU A 42 -4.41 13.72 -4.49
N MET A 43 -3.10 13.97 -4.64
CA MET A 43 -2.10 13.54 -3.69
C MET A 43 -2.21 14.38 -2.42
N LYS A 44 -2.16 13.72 -1.25
CA LYS A 44 -2.06 14.45 0.02
C LYS A 44 -0.76 15.24 0.05
N THR A 45 -0.70 16.27 0.89
CA THR A 45 0.37 17.27 0.83
C THR A 45 1.65 16.84 1.50
N THR A 46 1.59 16.33 2.74
CA THR A 46 2.78 15.95 3.50
C THR A 46 3.05 14.46 3.37
N VAL A 47 4.29 14.04 3.66
CA VAL A 47 4.63 12.62 3.61
C VAL A 47 3.83 11.81 4.63
N GLU A 48 3.54 12.41 5.80
CA GLU A 48 2.74 11.76 6.83
C GLU A 48 1.31 11.53 6.35
N GLU A 49 0.70 12.54 5.73
CA GLU A 49 -0.66 12.43 5.18
C GLU A 49 -0.71 11.46 4.03
N GLN A 50 0.31 11.46 3.18
CA GLN A 50 0.39 10.53 2.06
C GLN A 50 0.51 9.09 2.56
N ALA A 51 1.34 8.86 3.58
CA ALA A 51 1.50 7.52 4.16
C ALA A 51 0.18 7.03 4.75
N LYS A 52 -0.50 7.84 5.55
CA LYS A 52 -1.80 7.46 6.14
C LYS A 52 -2.82 7.12 5.07
N GLN A 53 -2.92 7.95 4.04
CA GLN A 53 -3.87 7.70 2.95
C GLN A 53 -3.51 6.42 2.18
N ALA A 54 -2.22 6.19 1.93
CA ALA A 54 -1.76 4.98 1.25
C ALA A 54 -2.12 3.73 2.05
N PHE A 55 -1.99 3.77 3.39
CA PHE A 55 -2.40 2.64 4.24
C PHE A 55 -3.91 2.43 4.19
N ILE A 56 -4.70 3.50 4.17
CA ILE A 56 -6.16 3.39 4.02
C ILE A 56 -6.49 2.71 2.70
N ASN A 57 -5.83 3.11 1.61
CA ASN A 57 -6.04 2.52 0.30
C ASN A 57 -5.66 1.04 0.27
N LEU A 58 -4.54 0.70 0.91
CA LEU A 58 -4.10 -0.69 1.07
C LEU A 58 -5.13 -1.51 1.83
N GLY A 59 -5.63 -0.98 2.94
CA GLY A 59 -6.65 -1.65 3.75
C GLY A 59 -7.94 -1.90 2.99
N SER A 60 -8.33 -0.98 2.12
CA SER A 60 -9.53 -1.13 1.29
C SER A 60 -9.39 -2.30 0.32
N ILE A 61 -8.19 -2.50 -0.24
CA ILE A 61 -7.92 -3.61 -1.16
C ILE A 61 -7.93 -4.94 -0.39
N LEU A 62 -7.27 -4.98 0.77
CA LEU A 62 -7.26 -6.18 1.63
C LEU A 62 -8.69 -6.61 1.96
N LYS A 63 -9.54 -5.66 2.27
CA LYS A 63 -10.93 -5.92 2.67
C LYS A 63 -11.74 -6.61 1.57
N GLU A 64 -11.40 -6.40 0.30
CA GLU A 64 -12.11 -7.02 -0.82
C GLU A 64 -12.04 -8.56 -0.78
N VAL A 65 -11.01 -9.12 -0.13
CA VAL A 65 -10.86 -10.57 0.02
C VAL A 65 -10.91 -11.00 1.49
N GLU A 66 -11.54 -10.17 2.33
CA GLU A 66 -11.73 -10.45 3.75
C GLU A 66 -10.41 -10.62 4.50
N MET A 67 -9.40 -9.86 4.11
CA MET A 67 -8.11 -9.77 4.79
C MET A 67 -7.99 -8.46 5.56
N THR A 68 -7.07 -8.44 6.53
CA THR A 68 -6.73 -7.24 7.30
C THR A 68 -5.21 -7.03 7.21
N TYR A 69 -4.71 -5.98 7.86
CA TYR A 69 -3.27 -5.73 7.93
C TYR A 69 -2.52 -6.91 8.55
N ASP A 70 -3.17 -7.69 9.43
CA ASP A 70 -2.57 -8.86 10.06
C ASP A 70 -2.23 -9.98 9.06
N ASN A 71 -2.85 -9.96 7.89
CA ASN A 71 -2.56 -10.93 6.84
C ASN A 71 -1.33 -10.57 6.00
N VAL A 72 -0.83 -9.34 6.13
CA VAL A 72 0.32 -8.87 5.35
C VAL A 72 1.58 -9.54 5.85
N VAL A 73 2.33 -10.18 4.95
CA VAL A 73 3.57 -10.89 5.29
C VAL A 73 4.82 -10.19 4.78
N LYS A 74 4.68 -9.34 3.77
CA LYS A 74 5.81 -8.62 3.19
C LYS A 74 5.34 -7.26 2.68
N THR A 75 6.13 -6.23 2.95
CA THR A 75 5.93 -4.90 2.37
C THR A 75 7.20 -4.39 1.75
N THR A 76 7.06 -3.50 0.77
CA THR A 76 8.15 -2.66 0.28
C THR A 76 7.68 -1.22 0.36
N VAL A 77 8.45 -0.40 1.06
CA VAL A 77 8.19 1.03 1.21
C VAL A 77 9.16 1.79 0.33
N PHE A 78 8.62 2.65 -0.52
CA PHE A 78 9.41 3.52 -1.40
C PHE A 78 9.27 4.95 -0.92
N LEU A 79 10.41 5.61 -0.66
CA LEU A 79 10.43 7.00 -0.20
C LEU A 79 11.14 7.88 -1.21
N GLN A 80 10.63 9.09 -1.41
CA GLN A 80 11.35 10.10 -2.19
C GLN A 80 12.57 10.59 -1.42
N HIS A 81 12.47 10.69 -0.08
CA HIS A 81 13.54 11.15 0.78
C HIS A 81 13.71 10.19 1.96
N MET A 82 14.87 9.56 2.08
CA MET A 82 15.15 8.66 3.21
C MET A 82 15.15 9.42 4.55
N SER A 83 15.32 10.74 4.52
CA SER A 83 15.21 11.55 5.73
C SER A 83 13.82 11.49 6.39
N ASP A 84 12.80 11.01 5.66
CA ASP A 84 11.45 10.83 6.21
C ASP A 84 11.27 9.49 6.92
N PHE A 85 12.30 8.65 6.94
CA PHE A 85 12.23 7.27 7.45
C PHE A 85 11.67 7.19 8.87
N SER A 86 12.14 8.04 9.78
CA SER A 86 11.67 8.03 11.18
C SER A 86 10.19 8.37 11.31
N LYS A 87 9.72 9.36 10.56
CA LYS A 87 8.30 9.74 10.53
C LYS A 87 7.43 8.61 10.03
N ILE A 88 7.91 7.95 8.97
CA ILE A 88 7.16 6.85 8.35
C ILE A 88 7.12 5.64 9.28
N ASN A 89 8.20 5.35 10.00
CA ASN A 89 8.20 4.24 10.96
C ASN A 89 7.14 4.40 12.05
N GLU A 90 6.91 5.61 12.53
CA GLU A 90 5.86 5.86 13.53
C GLU A 90 4.48 5.54 12.97
N ILE A 91 4.20 5.99 11.76
CA ILE A 91 2.91 5.76 11.11
C ILE A 91 2.75 4.27 10.77
N TYR A 92 3.79 3.68 10.21
CA TYR A 92 3.83 2.24 9.87
C TYR A 92 3.49 1.39 11.10
N GLY A 93 4.05 1.73 12.26
CA GLY A 93 3.81 1.02 13.50
C GLY A 93 2.37 1.08 14.00
N ASN A 94 1.60 2.07 13.55
CA ASN A 94 0.18 2.16 13.90
C ASN A 94 -0.67 1.13 13.15
N TYR A 95 -0.20 0.68 11.98
CA TYR A 95 -0.93 -0.30 11.17
C TYR A 95 -0.38 -1.72 11.37
N PHE A 96 0.91 -1.85 11.67
CA PHE A 96 1.58 -3.13 11.90
C PHE A 96 2.19 -3.11 13.30
N SER A 97 1.37 -3.35 14.33
CA SER A 97 1.80 -3.26 15.72
C SER A 97 2.05 -4.62 16.37
N GLU A 98 1.24 -5.61 16.05
CA GLU A 98 1.35 -6.95 16.64
C GLU A 98 1.96 -7.94 15.66
N VAL A 99 1.43 -8.00 14.45
CA VAL A 99 1.95 -8.84 13.39
C VAL A 99 2.84 -7.97 12.51
N LEU A 100 4.14 -8.22 12.55
CA LEU A 100 5.11 -7.40 11.83
C LEU A 100 5.53 -8.11 10.55
N PRO A 101 5.16 -7.58 9.37
CA PRO A 101 5.59 -8.18 8.11
C PRO A 101 7.09 -7.96 7.88
N ALA A 102 7.69 -8.81 7.06
CA ALA A 102 9.02 -8.53 6.53
C ALA A 102 8.96 -7.27 5.69
N ARG A 103 10.00 -6.44 5.72
CA ARG A 103 9.98 -5.15 5.03
C ARG A 103 11.32 -4.80 4.40
N SER A 104 11.25 -4.19 3.22
CA SER A 104 12.35 -3.43 2.65
C SER A 104 11.91 -1.98 2.51
N CYS A 105 12.81 -1.05 2.75
CA CYS A 105 12.52 0.38 2.59
C CYS A 105 13.67 1.02 1.83
N VAL A 106 13.35 1.69 0.73
CA VAL A 106 14.36 2.27 -0.17
C VAL A 106 13.99 3.69 -0.57
N GLU A 107 15.00 4.50 -0.83
CA GLU A 107 14.82 5.80 -1.45
C GLU A 107 14.85 5.59 -2.96
N VAL A 108 13.96 6.27 -3.69
CA VAL A 108 13.87 6.16 -5.13
C VAL A 108 14.08 7.52 -5.78
N ALA A 109 14.44 7.50 -7.06
CA ALA A 109 14.68 8.74 -7.80
C ALA A 109 13.41 9.56 -7.93
N LYS A 110 12.25 8.92 -8.16
CA LYS A 110 10.98 9.60 -8.32
C LYS A 110 9.84 8.61 -8.19
N LEU A 111 8.74 9.05 -7.60
CA LEU A 111 7.50 8.27 -7.52
C LEU A 111 6.46 8.84 -8.49
N PRO A 112 5.48 8.03 -8.90
CA PRO A 112 4.38 8.52 -9.75
C PRO A 112 3.68 9.71 -9.09
N LYS A 113 3.25 10.67 -9.91
CA LYS A 113 2.51 11.86 -9.47
C LYS A 113 3.27 12.67 -8.42
N ASP A 114 4.60 12.63 -8.47
CA ASP A 114 5.48 13.32 -7.53
C ASP A 114 5.21 12.94 -6.07
N GLY A 115 4.81 11.70 -5.83
CA GLY A 115 4.55 11.19 -4.49
C GLY A 115 5.81 11.17 -3.64
N LEU A 116 5.60 11.23 -2.32
CA LEU A 116 6.68 11.16 -1.34
C LEU A 116 6.76 9.78 -0.70
N PHE A 117 5.70 8.99 -0.81
CA PHE A 117 5.56 7.68 -0.18
C PHE A 117 4.76 6.75 -1.08
N GLU A 118 5.22 5.51 -1.18
CA GLU A 118 4.46 4.45 -1.84
C GLU A 118 4.71 3.14 -1.09
N ILE A 119 3.70 2.28 -1.03
CA ILE A 119 3.83 0.96 -0.40
C ILE A 119 3.17 -0.10 -1.27
N GLU A 120 3.87 -1.22 -1.43
CA GLU A 120 3.30 -2.45 -2.00
C GLU A 120 3.34 -3.54 -0.93
N ALA A 121 2.53 -4.57 -1.11
CA ALA A 121 2.43 -5.61 -0.08
C ALA A 121 2.06 -6.97 -0.66
N VAL A 122 2.40 -8.00 0.09
CA VAL A 122 1.95 -9.38 -0.14
C VAL A 122 1.22 -9.81 1.12
N ALA A 123 0.01 -10.33 0.96
CA ALA A 123 -0.81 -10.80 2.08
C ALA A 123 -1.23 -12.24 1.84
N VAL A 124 -1.36 -13.01 2.92
CA VAL A 124 -1.69 -14.43 2.84
C VAL A 124 -2.85 -14.72 3.78
N LYS A 125 -3.85 -15.44 3.26
CA LYS A 125 -5.00 -15.88 4.04
C LYS A 125 -4.61 -17.17 4.77
N GLY A 126 -4.72 -17.14 6.07
CA GLY A 126 -4.33 -18.29 6.89
C GLY A 126 -5.30 -19.46 6.84
#